data_ec86d1c55ef65d25478781afba74348d
#
_entry.id   ec86d1c55ef65d25478781afba74348d
#
_cell.length_a   1.000
_cell.length_b   1.000
_cell.length_c   1.000
_cell.angle_alpha   90.00
_cell.angle_beta   90.00
_cell.angle_gamma   90.00
#
_symmetry.space_group_name_H-M   'P 1'
#
loop_
_entity.id
_entity.type
_entity.pdbx_description
1 polymer ?
#
loop_
_entity_poly.entity_id
_entity_poly.type
_entity_poly.pdbx_seq_one_letter_code
_entity_poly.pdbx_strand_id
1 'polypeptide(L)'
;MRKGSKKKMVFSTLPLFSWASCQKLAEGGGFEPPVDQKPTQPFQGCTIDHSDTPPWLKWRILYHFFGSQSNPECDKIADMPDSSHIIADDGRRQGVSFRHVSKVYPGGGAPAVDDFSLEVAPGEFLVLVGPSGCGKSTTLRMVAGLELPSSGRIFIGGREVTRLPPKDRDIAMVFQNYALYPHMTVRENMSFALKLRHFDKAEIRRRVDAAAEALGLVPYLDRLPKALSGGQRQRVAVGRASVREPAVFLFDEPLSNLDAKMRVEMRAEIVRLHHRLGTTMIYVTHDQTEAMTMGERIVVMNGGRIQQASPPMEVYDHPANPFVASFIGTPPMNLLPPGVFDLGRVTGLRPEHLRVAARTGAPGELDATVDIVETLGAETIVHVVLDGRHLPVIIRVPGTCPFAHGDKVALLADLSKAVYFTR
;
A
#
# COMPACT_ATOMS: atom_id res chain seq x y z
N MET A 1 -15.59 0.85 -45.05
CA MET A 1 -16.25 0.36 -43.81
C MET A 1 -15.97 -1.14 -43.68
N ARG A 2 -14.93 -1.52 -42.92
CA ARG A 2 -14.65 -2.92 -42.58
C ARG A 2 -15.38 -3.27 -41.30
N LYS A 3 -16.36 -4.17 -41.36
CA LYS A 3 -17.02 -4.78 -40.19
C LYS A 3 -15.98 -5.63 -39.45
N GLY A 4 -15.59 -5.20 -38.24
CA GLY A 4 -14.76 -5.99 -37.33
C GLY A 4 -15.51 -7.24 -36.88
N SER A 5 -14.91 -8.39 -37.05
CA SER A 5 -15.43 -9.69 -36.62
C SER A 5 -15.41 -9.72 -35.07
N LYS A 6 -16.58 -9.75 -34.45
CA LYS A 6 -16.74 -9.99 -33.02
C LYS A 6 -16.31 -11.42 -32.69
N LYS A 7 -15.18 -11.62 -32.03
CA LYS A 7 -14.80 -12.92 -31.47
C LYS A 7 -15.59 -13.15 -30.18
N LYS A 8 -16.52 -14.09 -30.19
CA LYS A 8 -17.24 -14.59 -29.02
C LYS A 8 -16.38 -15.65 -28.34
N MET A 9 -16.04 -15.42 -27.06
CA MET A 9 -15.38 -16.40 -26.25
C MET A 9 -16.42 -17.02 -25.28
N VAL A 10 -16.61 -18.35 -25.44
CA VAL A 10 -17.58 -19.11 -24.63
C VAL A 10 -16.81 -19.82 -23.51
N PHE A 11 -17.12 -19.51 -22.26
CA PHE A 11 -16.56 -20.20 -21.11
C PHE A 11 -17.48 -21.36 -20.71
N SER A 12 -16.98 -22.57 -20.72
CA SER A 12 -17.67 -23.75 -20.20
C SER A 12 -17.18 -24.03 -18.78
N THR A 13 -18.10 -24.07 -17.84
CA THR A 13 -17.95 -24.48 -16.43
C THR A 13 -17.05 -23.60 -15.54
N LEU A 14 -17.69 -22.62 -14.88
CA LEU A 14 -17.11 -21.88 -13.76
C LEU A 14 -17.80 -22.28 -12.45
N PRO A 15 -17.06 -22.55 -11.35
CA PRO A 15 -17.68 -22.76 -10.05
C PRO A 15 -18.13 -21.43 -9.45
N LEU A 16 -19.39 -21.40 -9.02
CA LEU A 16 -20.07 -20.45 -8.13
C LEU A 16 -19.48 -19.04 -7.97
N PHE A 17 -19.79 -18.16 -8.90
CA PHE A 17 -19.79 -16.73 -8.64
C PHE A 17 -21.19 -16.29 -8.18
N SER A 18 -21.26 -15.42 -7.16
CA SER A 18 -22.53 -14.81 -6.77
C SER A 18 -23.01 -13.86 -7.89
N TRP A 19 -24.30 -13.87 -8.14
CA TRP A 19 -24.96 -13.02 -9.14
C TRP A 19 -24.60 -11.52 -9.01
N ALA A 20 -24.37 -11.06 -7.76
CA ALA A 20 -23.94 -9.69 -7.47
C ALA A 20 -22.57 -9.30 -8.02
N SER A 21 -21.67 -10.27 -8.20
CA SER A 21 -20.34 -10.00 -8.78
C SER A 21 -20.39 -9.88 -10.31
N CYS A 22 -21.31 -10.59 -10.96
CA CYS A 22 -21.53 -10.48 -12.40
C CYS A 22 -22.23 -9.16 -12.75
N GLN A 23 -23.13 -8.67 -11.93
CA GLN A 23 -23.83 -7.41 -12.16
C GLN A 23 -22.88 -6.21 -12.11
N LYS A 24 -21.91 -6.18 -11.16
CA LYS A 24 -20.88 -5.14 -11.09
C LYS A 24 -19.95 -5.11 -12.31
N LEU A 25 -19.71 -6.27 -12.93
CA LEU A 25 -18.90 -6.35 -14.15
C LEU A 25 -19.69 -5.92 -15.39
N ALA A 26 -21.00 -6.11 -15.39
CA ALA A 26 -21.89 -5.67 -16.47
C ALA A 26 -22.08 -4.13 -16.48
N GLU A 27 -22.13 -3.50 -15.32
CA GLU A 27 -22.23 -2.04 -15.18
C GLU A 27 -20.97 -1.29 -15.61
N GLY A 28 -19.81 -2.00 -15.68
CA GLY A 28 -18.51 -1.44 -16.08
C GLY A 28 -18.19 -1.48 -17.58
N GLY A 29 -19.15 -1.85 -18.43
CA GLY A 29 -19.01 -1.76 -19.88
C GLY A 29 -18.83 -3.08 -20.64
N GLY A 30 -19.92 -3.67 -21.09
CA GLY A 30 -19.89 -4.69 -22.13
C GLY A 30 -20.14 -6.14 -21.71
N PHE A 31 -20.71 -6.36 -20.55
CA PHE A 31 -21.10 -7.67 -20.08
C PHE A 31 -22.63 -7.79 -20.03
N GLU A 32 -23.26 -8.54 -20.93
CA GLU A 32 -24.68 -8.86 -20.91
C GLU A 32 -24.90 -10.28 -20.40
N PRO A 33 -25.48 -10.49 -19.19
CA PRO A 33 -25.93 -11.82 -18.76
C PRO A 33 -27.20 -12.24 -19.56
N PRO A 34 -27.39 -13.53 -19.86
CA PRO A 34 -28.60 -14.01 -20.48
C PRO A 34 -29.80 -13.82 -19.54
N VAL A 35 -30.91 -13.36 -20.11
CA VAL A 35 -32.11 -12.82 -19.40
C VAL A 35 -32.95 -13.89 -18.68
N ASP A 36 -32.64 -15.18 -18.80
CA ASP A 36 -33.56 -16.26 -18.34
C ASP A 36 -32.85 -17.42 -17.60
N GLN A 37 -32.10 -17.14 -16.51
CA GLN A 37 -31.61 -18.26 -15.68
C GLN A 37 -31.82 -18.03 -14.19
N LYS A 38 -32.47 -18.98 -13.55
CA LYS A 38 -32.68 -19.05 -12.10
C LYS A 38 -31.33 -19.19 -11.36
N PRO A 39 -31.20 -18.69 -10.09
CA PRO A 39 -29.92 -18.56 -9.38
C PRO A 39 -29.20 -19.85 -8.94
N THR A 40 -29.67 -21.02 -9.38
CA THR A 40 -29.19 -22.33 -8.90
C THR A 40 -28.52 -23.21 -9.94
N GLN A 41 -28.26 -22.69 -11.15
CA GLN A 41 -27.54 -23.44 -12.18
C GLN A 41 -26.19 -22.79 -12.51
N PRO A 42 -25.15 -23.58 -12.87
CA PRO A 42 -23.86 -23.03 -13.28
C PRO A 42 -24.01 -22.19 -14.54
N PHE A 43 -23.35 -21.06 -14.56
CA PHE A 43 -23.38 -20.10 -15.65
C PHE A 43 -22.90 -20.75 -16.96
N GLN A 44 -23.77 -20.89 -17.92
CA GLN A 44 -23.40 -21.26 -19.30
C GLN A 44 -23.41 -20.00 -20.18
N GLY A 45 -22.20 -19.55 -20.53
CA GLY A 45 -21.96 -18.59 -21.59
C GLY A 45 -22.08 -17.11 -21.20
N CYS A 46 -20.97 -16.51 -20.81
CA CYS A 46 -20.80 -15.06 -20.75
C CYS A 46 -20.07 -14.55 -21.99
N THR A 47 -20.62 -13.54 -22.65
CA THR A 47 -19.97 -12.91 -23.82
C THR A 47 -19.38 -11.58 -23.38
N ILE A 48 -18.05 -11.41 -23.51
CA ILE A 48 -17.36 -10.15 -23.20
C ILE A 48 -17.12 -9.43 -24.53
N ASP A 49 -17.57 -8.17 -24.65
CA ASP A 49 -17.26 -7.35 -25.82
C ASP A 49 -15.87 -6.72 -25.67
N HIS A 50 -15.05 -6.89 -26.69
CA HIS A 50 -13.60 -6.66 -26.64
C HIS A 50 -13.13 -5.46 -27.46
N SER A 51 -14.03 -4.54 -27.85
CA SER A 51 -13.69 -3.49 -28.81
C SER A 51 -12.58 -2.53 -28.38
N ASP A 52 -12.36 -2.29 -27.06
CA ASP A 52 -11.48 -1.22 -26.60
C ASP A 52 -10.43 -1.56 -25.53
N THR A 53 -10.27 -2.84 -25.16
CA THR A 53 -9.27 -3.24 -24.14
C THR A 53 -8.23 -4.18 -24.76
N PRO A 54 -6.93 -3.95 -24.55
CA PRO A 54 -5.88 -4.83 -25.06
C PRO A 54 -6.08 -6.28 -24.61
N PRO A 55 -5.89 -7.28 -25.49
CA PRO A 55 -6.15 -8.68 -25.18
C PRO A 55 -5.46 -9.21 -23.92
N TRP A 56 -4.24 -8.75 -23.65
CA TRP A 56 -3.41 -9.17 -22.52
C TRP A 56 -3.93 -8.70 -21.14
N LEU A 57 -4.58 -7.54 -21.07
CA LEU A 57 -5.11 -7.01 -19.80
C LEU A 57 -6.32 -7.84 -19.33
N LYS A 58 -7.08 -8.38 -20.26
CA LYS A 58 -8.26 -9.21 -20.01
C LYS A 58 -7.89 -10.60 -19.50
N TRP A 59 -6.82 -11.17 -20.02
CA TRP A 59 -6.29 -12.46 -19.57
C TRP A 59 -5.67 -12.38 -18.18
N ARG A 60 -4.99 -11.29 -17.85
CA ARG A 60 -4.38 -11.09 -16.53
C ARG A 60 -5.43 -10.92 -15.42
N ILE A 61 -6.55 -10.26 -15.71
CA ILE A 61 -7.70 -10.17 -14.79
C ILE A 61 -8.31 -11.56 -14.55
N LEU A 62 -8.44 -12.37 -15.60
CA LEU A 62 -8.95 -13.73 -15.51
C LEU A 62 -8.01 -14.67 -14.74
N TYR A 63 -6.69 -14.57 -14.94
CA TYR A 63 -5.71 -15.39 -14.23
C TYR A 63 -5.68 -15.10 -12.73
N HIS A 64 -5.79 -13.84 -12.32
CA HIS A 64 -5.88 -13.48 -10.90
C HIS A 64 -7.19 -13.91 -10.24
N PHE A 65 -8.28 -14.02 -11.01
CA PHE A 65 -9.57 -14.40 -10.47
C PHE A 65 -9.80 -15.93 -10.40
N PHE A 66 -9.19 -16.71 -11.27
CA PHE A 66 -9.57 -18.11 -11.46
C PHE A 66 -8.55 -19.15 -11.02
N GLY A 67 -7.38 -18.78 -10.47
CA GLY A 67 -6.42 -19.69 -9.85
C GLY A 67 -6.18 -21.00 -10.63
N SER A 68 -4.97 -21.42 -10.72
CA SER A 68 -4.47 -22.56 -11.49
C SER A 68 -5.38 -23.81 -11.52
N GLN A 69 -6.13 -23.99 -12.57
CA GLN A 69 -6.48 -25.33 -13.05
C GLN A 69 -5.78 -25.51 -14.40
N SER A 70 -5.09 -26.62 -14.55
CA SER A 70 -4.26 -27.00 -15.71
C SER A 70 -5.03 -26.92 -17.03
N ASN A 71 -4.97 -25.79 -17.69
CA ASN A 71 -5.43 -25.56 -19.04
C ASN A 71 -4.21 -25.20 -19.90
N PRO A 72 -3.89 -25.95 -20.97
CA PRO A 72 -2.71 -25.70 -21.80
C PRO A 72 -2.69 -24.32 -22.48
N GLU A 73 -3.79 -23.57 -22.48
CA GLU A 73 -3.81 -22.17 -22.90
C GLU A 73 -3.36 -21.20 -21.78
N CYS A 74 -3.42 -21.61 -20.51
CA CYS A 74 -2.93 -20.82 -19.39
C CYS A 74 -1.39 -20.87 -19.28
N ASP A 75 -0.76 -21.98 -19.68
CA ASP A 75 0.71 -22.11 -19.68
C ASP A 75 1.38 -21.15 -20.67
N LYS A 76 0.67 -20.78 -21.76
CA LYS A 76 1.15 -19.77 -22.70
C LYS A 76 1.10 -18.34 -22.16
N ILE A 77 0.41 -18.10 -21.04
CA ILE A 77 0.30 -16.80 -20.37
C ILE A 77 1.43 -16.63 -19.36
N ALA A 78 1.90 -17.73 -18.79
CA ALA A 78 3.04 -17.72 -17.85
C ALA A 78 4.37 -17.35 -18.56
N ASP A 79 4.47 -17.64 -19.88
CA ASP A 79 5.64 -17.30 -20.70
C ASP A 79 5.56 -15.92 -21.37
N MET A 80 4.49 -15.13 -21.12
CA MET A 80 4.45 -13.75 -21.58
C MET A 80 5.43 -12.90 -20.76
N PRO A 81 6.32 -12.14 -21.40
CA PRO A 81 7.23 -11.28 -20.69
C PRO A 81 6.44 -10.31 -19.81
N ASP A 82 6.88 -10.19 -18.57
CA ASP A 82 6.29 -9.30 -17.56
C ASP A 82 6.16 -7.89 -18.13
N SER A 83 4.90 -7.48 -18.41
CA SER A 83 4.61 -6.21 -19.07
C SER A 83 4.85 -4.98 -18.16
N SER A 84 5.47 -5.18 -16.98
CA SER A 84 5.98 -4.10 -16.13
C SER A 84 7.07 -3.28 -16.84
N HIS A 85 7.59 -3.73 -18.01
CA HIS A 85 8.69 -3.10 -18.76
C HIS A 85 8.32 -2.45 -20.09
N ILE A 86 7.04 -2.30 -20.44
CA ILE A 86 6.65 -1.67 -21.73
C ILE A 86 6.02 -0.27 -21.50
N ILE A 87 6.50 0.47 -20.55
CA ILE A 87 6.44 1.93 -20.67
C ILE A 87 7.86 2.32 -21.09
N ALA A 88 8.01 2.88 -22.29
CA ALA A 88 9.29 3.32 -22.78
C ALA A 88 10.00 4.12 -21.71
N ASP A 89 11.20 3.67 -21.30
CA ASP A 89 12.06 4.43 -20.41
C ASP A 89 12.46 5.71 -21.18
N ASP A 90 11.75 6.79 -20.89
CA ASP A 90 12.03 8.11 -21.47
C ASP A 90 13.23 8.81 -20.80
N GLY A 91 14.00 8.09 -19.99
CA GLY A 91 15.16 8.58 -19.23
C GLY A 91 14.78 9.48 -18.04
N ARG A 92 13.49 9.68 -17.76
CA ARG A 92 13.01 10.53 -16.65
C ARG A 92 12.93 9.79 -15.33
N ARG A 93 12.77 8.46 -15.37
CA ARG A 93 12.70 7.63 -14.17
C ARG A 93 14.07 7.49 -13.56
N GLN A 94 14.23 7.94 -12.33
CA GLN A 94 15.50 7.87 -11.63
C GLN A 94 15.34 7.16 -10.31
N GLY A 95 16.14 6.12 -10.09
CA GLY A 95 16.24 5.45 -8.81
C GLY A 95 16.93 6.32 -7.76
N VAL A 96 16.77 5.95 -6.49
CA VAL A 96 17.44 6.60 -5.37
C VAL A 96 18.29 5.57 -4.63
N SER A 97 19.57 5.93 -4.36
CA SER A 97 20.49 5.06 -3.65
C SER A 97 20.99 5.75 -2.38
N PHE A 98 20.91 5.04 -1.28
CA PHE A 98 21.46 5.42 0.02
C PHE A 98 22.63 4.50 0.32
N ARG A 99 23.80 5.05 0.63
CA ARG A 99 25.00 4.28 0.96
C ARG A 99 25.53 4.69 2.31
N HIS A 100 25.32 3.84 3.30
CA HIS A 100 25.79 4.00 4.70
C HIS A 100 25.41 5.35 5.30
N VAL A 101 24.16 5.81 5.06
CA VAL A 101 23.67 7.12 5.47
C VAL A 101 23.35 7.12 6.96
N SER A 102 23.98 8.04 7.70
CA SER A 102 23.67 8.26 9.11
C SER A 102 23.42 9.73 9.40
N LYS A 103 22.55 10.00 10.38
CA LYS A 103 22.24 11.34 10.87
C LYS A 103 22.25 11.37 12.38
N VAL A 104 23.14 12.21 12.92
CA VAL A 104 23.19 12.56 14.34
C VAL A 104 22.91 14.05 14.44
N TYR A 105 21.98 14.44 15.31
CA TYR A 105 21.68 15.84 15.59
C TYR A 105 22.60 16.40 16.65
N PRO A 106 22.92 17.71 16.62
CA PRO A 106 23.70 18.37 17.68
C PRO A 106 23.02 18.20 19.03
N GLY A 107 23.81 17.97 20.08
CA GLY A 107 23.30 17.79 21.46
C GLY A 107 23.52 16.37 22.01
N GLY A 108 24.04 15.46 21.22
CA GLY A 108 24.36 14.08 21.63
C GLY A 108 23.11 13.20 21.75
N GLY A 109 23.28 11.90 21.62
CA GLY A 109 22.20 10.93 21.69
C GLY A 109 22.35 9.85 20.62
N ALA A 110 21.38 8.94 20.59
CA ALA A 110 21.33 7.93 19.55
C ALA A 110 21.13 8.58 18.16
N PRO A 111 21.73 8.03 17.10
CA PRO A 111 21.50 8.50 15.74
C PRO A 111 20.01 8.48 15.37
N ALA A 112 19.52 9.55 14.75
CA ALA A 112 18.17 9.59 14.21
C ALA A 112 18.01 8.66 13.00
N VAL A 113 19.11 8.47 12.25
CA VAL A 113 19.26 7.48 11.18
C VAL A 113 20.66 6.87 11.35
N ASP A 114 20.74 5.55 11.33
CA ASP A 114 21.96 4.81 11.64
C ASP A 114 22.23 3.76 10.57
N ASP A 115 23.30 3.96 9.81
CA ASP A 115 23.79 3.08 8.74
C ASP A 115 22.70 2.66 7.73
N PHE A 116 21.90 3.62 7.27
CA PHE A 116 20.82 3.37 6.34
C PHE A 116 21.37 3.16 4.93
N SER A 117 21.25 1.93 4.43
CA SER A 117 21.64 1.55 3.07
C SER A 117 20.46 0.94 2.34
N LEU A 118 20.06 1.52 1.20
CA LEU A 118 18.90 1.09 0.43
C LEU A 118 19.03 1.54 -1.02
N GLU A 119 18.64 0.65 -1.94
CA GLU A 119 18.44 0.99 -3.35
C GLU A 119 16.94 1.03 -3.66
N VAL A 120 16.47 2.12 -4.25
CA VAL A 120 15.10 2.32 -4.73
C VAL A 120 15.16 2.28 -6.25
N ALA A 121 14.43 1.35 -6.86
CA ALA A 121 14.43 1.19 -8.31
C ALA A 121 13.78 2.38 -9.04
N PRO A 122 14.17 2.68 -10.29
CA PRO A 122 13.48 3.66 -11.10
C PRO A 122 12.00 3.32 -11.27
N GLY A 123 11.11 4.27 -10.94
CA GLY A 123 9.66 4.08 -11.01
C GLY A 123 9.04 3.32 -9.86
N GLU A 124 9.80 2.92 -8.85
CA GLU A 124 9.29 2.18 -7.69
C GLU A 124 8.49 3.08 -6.74
N PHE A 125 7.39 2.54 -6.18
CA PHE A 125 6.66 3.14 -5.07
C PHE A 125 7.12 2.52 -3.75
N LEU A 126 8.07 3.17 -3.09
CA LEU A 126 8.61 2.75 -1.80
C LEU A 126 7.88 3.42 -0.64
N VAL A 127 7.51 2.65 0.38
CA VAL A 127 6.92 3.18 1.62
C VAL A 127 7.86 2.96 2.81
N LEU A 128 8.21 4.03 3.51
CA LEU A 128 8.91 3.98 4.79
C LEU A 128 7.87 4.00 5.92
N VAL A 129 7.85 2.98 6.75
CA VAL A 129 6.91 2.85 7.87
C VAL A 129 7.63 2.52 9.17
N GLY A 130 7.06 2.90 10.30
CA GLY A 130 7.65 2.63 11.62
C GLY A 130 7.09 3.57 12.68
N PRO A 131 7.41 3.37 13.97
CA PRO A 131 6.93 4.20 15.06
C PRO A 131 7.41 5.65 14.94
N SER A 132 6.78 6.54 15.69
CA SER A 132 7.21 7.94 15.77
C SER A 132 8.65 8.05 16.25
N GLY A 133 9.43 8.92 15.61
CA GLY A 133 10.84 9.14 15.96
C GLY A 133 11.84 8.11 15.44
N CYS A 134 11.43 7.09 14.67
CA CYS A 134 12.35 6.07 14.13
C CYS A 134 13.22 6.52 12.94
N GLY A 135 13.14 7.79 12.50
CA GLY A 135 14.02 8.35 11.47
C GLY A 135 13.42 8.52 10.07
N LYS A 136 12.16 8.14 9.80
CA LYS A 136 11.51 8.19 8.48
C LYS A 136 11.55 9.58 7.81
N SER A 137 10.98 10.58 8.49
CA SER A 137 10.97 11.97 7.96
C SER A 137 12.37 12.55 7.85
N THR A 138 13.30 12.17 8.74
CA THR A 138 14.72 12.56 8.63
C THR A 138 15.34 11.99 7.37
N THR A 139 15.11 10.69 7.08
CA THR A 139 15.58 10.03 5.86
C THR A 139 15.02 10.73 4.62
N LEU A 140 13.71 11.01 4.61
CA LEU A 140 13.07 11.70 3.49
C LEU A 140 13.64 13.12 3.29
N ARG A 141 13.84 13.88 4.37
CA ARG A 141 14.41 15.23 4.32
C ARG A 141 15.87 15.24 3.85
N MET A 142 16.63 14.18 4.13
CA MET A 142 17.98 14.02 3.58
C MET A 142 17.96 13.81 2.07
N VAL A 143 17.01 13.02 1.53
CA VAL A 143 16.80 12.92 0.06
C VAL A 143 16.40 14.26 -0.53
N ALA A 144 15.52 14.99 0.15
CA ALA A 144 15.07 16.31 -0.29
C ALA A 144 16.17 17.37 -0.25
N GLY A 145 17.29 17.15 0.47
CA GLY A 145 18.34 18.13 0.69
C GLY A 145 17.96 19.22 1.71
N LEU A 146 16.92 18.98 2.48
CA LEU A 146 16.52 19.84 3.59
C LEU A 146 17.34 19.56 4.85
N GLU A 147 17.91 18.36 4.94
CA GLU A 147 18.84 17.92 5.98
C GLU A 147 20.09 17.35 5.32
N LEU A 148 21.25 17.60 5.93
CA LEU A 148 22.49 16.97 5.50
C LEU A 148 22.74 15.72 6.34
N PRO A 149 23.14 14.59 5.74
CA PRO A 149 23.60 13.44 6.51
C PRO A 149 24.89 13.77 7.26
N SER A 150 25.11 13.12 8.40
CA SER A 150 26.37 13.20 9.14
C SER A 150 27.46 12.37 8.50
N SER A 151 27.09 11.24 7.88
CA SER A 151 27.96 10.38 7.09
C SER A 151 27.17 9.66 5.99
N GLY A 152 27.89 9.02 5.05
CA GLY A 152 27.29 8.32 3.93
C GLY A 152 26.99 9.22 2.72
N ARG A 153 26.38 8.64 1.69
CA ARG A 153 26.09 9.33 0.42
C ARG A 153 24.70 8.99 -0.10
N ILE A 154 24.10 9.95 -0.81
CA ILE A 154 22.78 9.81 -1.44
C ILE A 154 22.93 10.11 -2.93
N PHE A 155 22.32 9.25 -3.76
CA PHE A 155 22.34 9.37 -5.21
C PHE A 155 20.91 9.40 -5.76
N ILE A 156 20.69 10.17 -6.81
CA ILE A 156 19.45 10.17 -7.60
C ILE A 156 19.87 10.00 -9.07
N GLY A 157 19.36 8.95 -9.73
CA GLY A 157 19.72 8.63 -11.11
C GLY A 157 21.22 8.43 -11.32
N GLY A 158 21.92 7.85 -10.34
CA GLY A 158 23.38 7.66 -10.37
C GLY A 158 24.21 8.90 -10.05
N ARG A 159 23.60 10.11 -10.00
CA ARG A 159 24.26 11.35 -9.62
C ARG A 159 24.30 11.50 -8.10
N GLU A 160 25.46 11.77 -7.53
CA GLU A 160 25.56 12.10 -6.11
C GLU A 160 24.90 13.44 -5.80
N VAL A 161 23.92 13.44 -4.86
CA VAL A 161 23.17 14.63 -4.45
C VAL A 161 23.38 15.00 -2.99
N THR A 162 24.25 14.31 -2.27
CA THR A 162 24.44 14.40 -0.82
C THR A 162 24.51 15.85 -0.32
N ARG A 163 25.26 16.71 -1.00
CA ARG A 163 25.48 18.12 -0.62
C ARG A 163 24.75 19.12 -1.50
N LEU A 164 23.97 18.66 -2.48
CA LEU A 164 23.22 19.56 -3.36
C LEU A 164 22.01 20.16 -2.62
N PRO A 165 21.70 21.43 -2.83
CA PRO A 165 20.49 22.04 -2.28
C PRO A 165 19.23 21.46 -2.98
N PRO A 166 18.04 21.56 -2.37
CA PRO A 166 16.79 20.98 -2.90
C PRO A 166 16.47 21.36 -4.35
N LYS A 167 16.78 22.60 -4.74
CA LYS A 167 16.51 23.13 -6.09
C LYS A 167 17.25 22.39 -7.21
N ASP A 168 18.38 21.76 -6.90
CA ASP A 168 19.29 21.10 -7.85
C ASP A 168 19.15 19.57 -7.87
N ARG A 169 18.16 19.01 -7.14
CA ARG A 169 17.94 17.56 -7.01
C ARG A 169 16.86 16.98 -7.90
N ASP A 170 16.13 17.80 -8.62
CA ASP A 170 14.96 17.43 -9.46
C ASP A 170 13.93 16.57 -8.74
N ILE A 171 13.58 16.98 -7.54
CA ILE A 171 12.58 16.34 -6.69
C ILE A 171 11.35 17.23 -6.52
N ALA A 172 10.19 16.62 -6.16
CA ALA A 172 9.05 17.34 -5.60
C ALA A 172 8.67 16.73 -4.26
N MET A 173 8.36 17.58 -3.28
CA MET A 173 7.98 17.13 -1.93
C MET A 173 6.59 17.64 -1.56
N VAL A 174 5.78 16.73 -1.04
CA VAL A 174 4.47 17.00 -0.43
C VAL A 174 4.63 16.88 1.08
N PHE A 175 4.39 17.97 1.79
CA PHE A 175 4.54 18.06 3.24
C PHE A 175 3.25 17.68 3.97
N GLN A 176 3.35 17.25 5.21
CA GLN A 176 2.25 16.91 6.11
C GLN A 176 1.23 18.04 6.26
N ASN A 177 1.66 19.30 6.28
CA ASN A 177 0.81 20.49 6.41
C ASN A 177 0.43 21.12 5.05
N TYR A 178 0.61 20.37 3.94
CA TYR A 178 0.35 20.79 2.56
C TYR A 178 1.21 21.97 2.07
N ALA A 179 1.67 22.86 2.94
CA ALA A 179 2.52 24.03 2.68
C ALA A 179 2.02 24.89 1.47
N LEU A 180 0.69 25.07 1.34
CA LEU A 180 0.10 25.92 0.29
C LEU A 180 0.33 27.39 0.62
N TYR A 181 0.54 28.20 -0.43
CA TYR A 181 0.61 29.64 -0.31
C TYR A 181 -0.81 30.21 -0.08
N PRO A 182 -1.12 30.74 1.12
CA PRO A 182 -2.50 31.07 1.52
C PRO A 182 -3.11 32.25 0.74
N HIS A 183 -2.26 33.10 0.18
CA HIS A 183 -2.64 34.29 -0.60
C HIS A 183 -2.75 34.03 -2.10
N MET A 184 -2.42 32.81 -2.56
CA MET A 184 -2.51 32.40 -3.95
C MET A 184 -3.71 31.50 -4.17
N THR A 185 -4.37 31.64 -5.32
CA THR A 185 -5.41 30.70 -5.76
C THR A 185 -4.83 29.29 -6.00
N VAL A 186 -5.69 28.30 -6.20
CA VAL A 186 -5.27 26.93 -6.58
C VAL A 186 -4.43 26.97 -7.85
N ARG A 187 -4.89 27.65 -8.90
CA ARG A 187 -4.16 27.83 -10.15
C ARG A 187 -2.79 28.45 -9.94
N GLU A 188 -2.71 29.48 -9.11
CA GLU A 188 -1.44 30.15 -8.81
C GLU A 188 -0.50 29.27 -8.01
N ASN A 189 -1.01 28.55 -6.99
CA ASN A 189 -0.22 27.57 -6.24
C ASN A 189 0.38 26.50 -7.16
N MET A 190 -0.42 25.93 -8.08
CA MET A 190 0.06 24.91 -9.00
C MET A 190 1.07 25.49 -10.03
N SER A 191 0.83 26.70 -10.54
CA SER A 191 1.70 27.30 -11.56
C SER A 191 3.00 27.89 -11.02
N PHE A 192 3.11 28.15 -9.72
CA PHE A 192 4.19 28.94 -9.12
C PHE A 192 5.59 28.42 -9.47
N ALA A 193 5.83 27.11 -9.32
CA ALA A 193 7.14 26.52 -9.60
C ALA A 193 7.52 26.57 -11.08
N LEU A 194 6.56 26.49 -11.99
CA LEU A 194 6.80 26.61 -13.44
C LEU A 194 7.11 28.04 -13.82
N LYS A 195 6.45 29.03 -13.19
CA LYS A 195 6.76 30.46 -13.38
C LYS A 195 8.20 30.79 -12.96
N LEU A 196 8.63 30.25 -11.81
CA LEU A 196 10.02 30.43 -11.33
C LEU A 196 11.08 29.81 -12.26
N ARG A 197 10.70 28.75 -12.99
CA ARG A 197 11.56 28.12 -14.00
C ARG A 197 11.44 28.77 -15.39
N HIS A 198 10.70 29.88 -15.50
CA HIS A 198 10.51 30.65 -16.75
C HIS A 198 9.87 29.83 -17.89
N PHE A 199 8.98 28.89 -17.58
CA PHE A 199 8.19 28.20 -18.60
C PHE A 199 7.28 29.18 -19.32
N ASP A 200 6.98 28.89 -20.60
CA ASP A 200 6.02 29.67 -21.38
C ASP A 200 4.60 29.61 -20.78
N LYS A 201 3.84 30.72 -20.94
CA LYS A 201 2.49 30.84 -20.36
C LYS A 201 1.52 29.78 -20.90
N ALA A 202 1.62 29.40 -22.17
CA ALA A 202 0.78 28.38 -22.76
C ALA A 202 1.08 26.99 -22.17
N GLU A 203 2.37 26.67 -22.00
CA GLU A 203 2.80 25.41 -21.38
C GLU A 203 2.43 25.33 -19.90
N ILE A 204 2.56 26.42 -19.14
CA ILE A 204 2.09 26.50 -17.75
C ILE A 204 0.61 26.20 -17.69
N ARG A 205 -0.19 26.84 -18.55
CA ARG A 205 -1.64 26.62 -18.57
C ARG A 205 -1.97 25.18 -18.91
N ARG A 206 -1.37 24.61 -19.94
CA ARG A 206 -1.57 23.23 -20.37
C ARG A 206 -1.30 22.23 -19.23
N ARG A 207 -0.15 22.36 -18.53
CA ARG A 207 0.24 21.47 -17.43
C ARG A 207 -0.67 21.63 -16.21
N VAL A 208 -1.03 22.86 -15.85
CA VAL A 208 -1.91 23.12 -14.71
C VAL A 208 -3.31 22.60 -14.99
N ASP A 209 -3.88 22.83 -16.19
CA ASP A 209 -5.21 22.38 -16.55
C ASP A 209 -5.26 20.83 -16.59
N ALA A 210 -4.26 20.17 -17.17
CA ALA A 210 -4.16 18.71 -17.19
C ALA A 210 -4.06 18.09 -15.77
N ALA A 211 -3.24 18.68 -14.90
CA ALA A 211 -3.11 18.22 -13.53
C ALA A 211 -4.39 18.51 -12.71
N ALA A 212 -5.06 19.63 -12.96
CA ALA A 212 -6.31 19.97 -12.30
C ALA A 212 -7.46 19.03 -12.72
N GLU A 213 -7.52 18.66 -13.99
CA GLU A 213 -8.49 17.67 -14.49
C GLU A 213 -8.24 16.30 -13.85
N ALA A 214 -6.99 15.86 -13.87
CA ALA A 214 -6.58 14.59 -13.29
C ALA A 214 -6.88 14.43 -11.81
N LEU A 215 -6.92 15.53 -11.05
CA LEU A 215 -7.15 15.57 -9.60
C LEU A 215 -8.54 16.09 -9.21
N GLY A 216 -9.43 16.34 -10.19
CA GLY A 216 -10.77 16.86 -9.94
C GLY A 216 -10.76 18.27 -9.34
N LEU A 217 -9.77 19.10 -9.69
CA LEU A 217 -9.59 20.45 -9.14
C LEU A 217 -10.13 21.57 -10.04
N VAL A 218 -10.60 21.26 -11.24
CA VAL A 218 -11.09 22.25 -12.21
C VAL A 218 -12.11 23.24 -11.60
N PRO A 219 -13.12 22.81 -10.80
CA PRO A 219 -14.10 23.73 -10.19
C PRO A 219 -13.54 24.63 -9.08
N TYR A 220 -12.29 24.38 -8.67
CA TYR A 220 -11.66 25.05 -7.52
C TYR A 220 -10.48 25.93 -7.91
N LEU A 221 -10.11 25.99 -9.19
CA LEU A 221 -8.87 26.63 -9.67
C LEU A 221 -8.73 28.10 -9.24
N ASP A 222 -9.82 28.83 -9.14
CA ASP A 222 -9.81 30.24 -8.78
C ASP A 222 -10.07 30.49 -7.27
N ARG A 223 -10.18 29.42 -6.47
CA ARG A 223 -10.39 29.52 -5.02
C ARG A 223 -9.07 29.68 -4.28
N LEU A 224 -9.13 30.34 -3.12
CA LEU A 224 -8.03 30.39 -2.15
C LEU A 224 -8.02 29.14 -1.28
N PRO A 225 -6.87 28.69 -0.72
CA PRO A 225 -6.76 27.52 0.15
C PRO A 225 -7.72 27.51 1.35
N LYS A 226 -8.05 28.68 1.90
CA LYS A 226 -9.01 28.80 3.03
C LYS A 226 -10.44 28.37 2.68
N ALA A 227 -10.79 28.38 1.37
CA ALA A 227 -12.12 28.00 0.87
C ALA A 227 -12.18 26.52 0.43
N LEU A 228 -11.17 25.72 0.77
CA LEU A 228 -11.05 24.31 0.40
C LEU A 228 -11.17 23.39 1.61
N SER A 229 -11.74 22.19 1.39
CA SER A 229 -11.66 21.10 2.37
C SER A 229 -10.24 20.57 2.56
N GLY A 230 -10.00 19.77 3.59
CA GLY A 230 -8.70 19.11 3.84
C GLY A 230 -8.21 18.31 2.63
N GLY A 231 -9.05 17.44 2.09
CA GLY A 231 -8.72 16.65 0.91
C GLY A 231 -8.53 17.47 -0.36
N GLN A 232 -9.27 18.56 -0.53
CA GLN A 232 -9.03 19.48 -1.65
C GLN A 232 -7.67 20.18 -1.53
N ARG A 233 -7.29 20.64 -0.33
CA ARG A 233 -5.94 21.19 -0.08
C ARG A 233 -4.86 20.16 -0.37
N GLN A 234 -5.05 18.92 0.02
CA GLN A 234 -4.15 17.81 -0.27
C GLN A 234 -3.97 17.62 -1.78
N ARG A 235 -5.07 17.53 -2.54
CA ARG A 235 -5.03 17.40 -4.01
C ARG A 235 -4.28 18.58 -4.65
N VAL A 236 -4.47 19.80 -4.15
CA VAL A 236 -3.72 20.97 -4.63
C VAL A 236 -2.22 20.83 -4.36
N ALA A 237 -1.82 20.34 -3.18
CA ALA A 237 -0.41 20.10 -2.86
C ALA A 237 0.23 19.04 -3.76
N VAL A 238 -0.50 17.95 -4.02
CA VAL A 238 -0.10 16.92 -4.97
C VAL A 238 -0.02 17.47 -6.39
N GLY A 239 -1.02 18.24 -6.84
CA GLY A 239 -1.05 18.89 -8.15
C GLY A 239 0.10 19.86 -8.35
N ARG A 240 0.41 20.68 -7.33
CA ARG A 240 1.58 21.60 -7.35
C ARG A 240 2.89 20.84 -7.51
N ALA A 241 3.00 19.64 -6.94
CA ALA A 241 4.16 18.78 -7.08
C ALA A 241 4.20 18.14 -8.48
N SER A 242 3.07 17.65 -8.99
CA SER A 242 2.98 16.88 -10.25
C SER A 242 3.22 17.71 -11.51
N VAL A 243 2.83 18.98 -11.54
CA VAL A 243 3.04 19.86 -12.71
C VAL A 243 4.52 20.05 -13.06
N ARG A 244 5.42 19.75 -12.12
CA ARG A 244 6.87 19.85 -12.32
C ARG A 244 7.49 18.67 -13.07
N GLU A 245 6.75 17.53 -13.12
CA GLU A 245 7.26 16.24 -13.64
C GLU A 245 8.65 15.90 -13.04
N PRO A 246 8.77 15.77 -11.72
CA PRO A 246 10.05 15.56 -11.06
C PRO A 246 10.56 14.13 -11.30
N ALA A 247 11.87 13.91 -11.19
CA ALA A 247 12.48 12.58 -11.24
C ALA A 247 12.09 11.71 -10.05
N VAL A 248 11.87 12.31 -8.87
CA VAL A 248 11.45 11.60 -7.63
C VAL A 248 10.40 12.42 -6.88
N PHE A 249 9.31 11.76 -6.49
CA PHE A 249 8.32 12.30 -5.56
C PHE A 249 8.61 11.88 -4.13
N LEU A 250 8.49 12.83 -3.21
CA LEU A 250 8.67 12.62 -1.78
C LEU A 250 7.39 13.02 -1.04
N PHE A 251 6.86 12.13 -0.20
CA PHE A 251 5.65 12.36 0.60
C PHE A 251 5.95 12.21 2.09
N ASP A 252 5.85 13.30 2.87
CA ASP A 252 6.08 13.30 4.33
C ASP A 252 4.73 13.30 5.04
N GLU A 253 4.22 12.11 5.39
CA GLU A 253 2.92 11.86 6.06
C GLU A 253 1.75 12.66 5.48
N PRO A 254 1.50 12.61 4.16
CA PRO A 254 0.59 13.54 3.51
C PRO A 254 -0.88 13.35 3.92
N LEU A 255 -1.27 12.18 4.44
CA LEU A 255 -2.68 11.85 4.76
C LEU A 255 -3.00 11.96 6.26
N SER A 256 -2.03 12.26 7.12
CA SER A 256 -2.20 12.27 8.58
C SER A 256 -3.26 13.24 9.09
N ASN A 257 -3.50 14.36 8.38
CA ASN A 257 -4.45 15.41 8.75
C ASN A 257 -5.84 15.23 8.12
N LEU A 258 -6.15 14.07 7.54
CA LEU A 258 -7.44 13.77 6.91
C LEU A 258 -8.27 12.82 7.78
N ASP A 259 -9.59 12.93 7.67
CA ASP A 259 -10.52 11.95 8.24
C ASP A 259 -10.41 10.58 7.52
N ALA A 260 -10.98 9.53 8.12
CA ALA A 260 -10.85 8.15 7.63
C ALA A 260 -11.38 7.98 6.19
N LYS A 261 -12.53 8.60 5.85
CA LYS A 261 -13.13 8.51 4.52
C LYS A 261 -12.23 9.17 3.47
N MET A 262 -11.76 10.37 3.77
CA MET A 262 -10.87 11.11 2.87
C MET A 262 -9.52 10.40 2.69
N ARG A 263 -8.99 9.73 3.73
CA ARG A 263 -7.77 8.92 3.60
C ARG A 263 -7.93 7.79 2.60
N VAL A 264 -9.06 7.06 2.62
CA VAL A 264 -9.33 5.98 1.65
C VAL A 264 -9.35 6.53 0.21
N GLU A 265 -10.06 7.63 -0.02
CA GLU A 265 -10.14 8.27 -1.34
C GLU A 265 -8.76 8.73 -1.83
N MET A 266 -7.99 9.40 -0.97
CA MET A 266 -6.68 9.96 -1.31
C MET A 266 -5.60 8.90 -1.53
N ARG A 267 -5.65 7.76 -0.79
CA ARG A 267 -4.76 6.62 -1.07
C ARG A 267 -4.92 6.13 -2.50
N ALA A 268 -6.17 5.87 -2.90
CA ALA A 268 -6.46 5.44 -4.27
C ALA A 268 -6.01 6.47 -5.32
N GLU A 269 -6.15 7.76 -5.02
CA GLU A 269 -5.73 8.86 -5.90
C GLU A 269 -4.20 8.89 -6.10
N ILE A 270 -3.43 8.75 -5.01
CA ILE A 270 -1.97 8.72 -5.07
C ILE A 270 -1.47 7.49 -5.83
N VAL A 271 -2.07 6.32 -5.62
CA VAL A 271 -1.74 5.10 -6.39
C VAL A 271 -2.04 5.29 -7.88
N ARG A 272 -3.20 5.85 -8.23
CA ARG A 272 -3.50 6.18 -9.65
C ARG A 272 -2.52 7.19 -10.23
N LEU A 273 -2.10 8.18 -9.44
CA LEU A 273 -1.09 9.15 -9.85
C LEU A 273 0.24 8.47 -10.13
N HIS A 274 0.68 7.54 -9.25
CA HIS A 274 1.89 6.76 -9.47
C HIS A 274 1.82 5.97 -10.78
N HIS A 275 0.75 5.20 -11.02
CA HIS A 275 0.57 4.44 -12.26
C HIS A 275 0.57 5.32 -13.51
N ARG A 276 0.01 6.53 -13.43
CA ARG A 276 -0.02 7.49 -14.55
C ARG A 276 1.34 8.08 -14.85
N LEU A 277 2.09 8.46 -13.83
CA LEU A 277 3.37 9.15 -13.97
C LEU A 277 4.54 8.16 -14.14
N GLY A 278 4.44 6.98 -13.52
CA GLY A 278 5.52 5.99 -13.46
C GLY A 278 6.80 6.53 -12.81
N THR A 279 6.72 7.61 -12.06
CA THR A 279 7.84 8.27 -11.39
C THR A 279 8.16 7.60 -10.07
N THR A 280 9.42 7.50 -9.70
CA THR A 280 9.85 6.98 -8.39
C THR A 280 9.20 7.77 -7.26
N MET A 281 8.56 7.07 -6.31
CA MET A 281 7.90 7.68 -5.16
C MET A 281 8.48 7.13 -3.85
N ILE A 282 8.81 8.02 -2.91
CA ILE A 282 9.16 7.65 -1.54
C ILE A 282 8.11 8.27 -0.62
N TYR A 283 7.37 7.42 0.06
CA TYR A 283 6.24 7.79 0.90
C TYR A 283 6.52 7.44 2.37
N VAL A 284 6.37 8.40 3.24
CA VAL A 284 6.51 8.21 4.70
C VAL A 284 5.15 8.17 5.34
N THR A 285 4.91 7.17 6.17
CA THR A 285 3.69 7.05 6.98
C THR A 285 3.96 6.36 8.30
N HIS A 286 3.05 6.53 9.25
CA HIS A 286 2.94 5.70 10.45
C HIS A 286 1.72 4.76 10.38
N ASP A 287 0.89 4.88 9.33
CA ASP A 287 -0.31 4.07 9.11
C ASP A 287 0.08 2.79 8.33
N GLN A 288 -0.14 1.64 8.97
CA GLN A 288 0.17 0.33 8.39
C GLN A 288 -0.70 0.02 7.18
N THR A 289 -1.97 0.48 7.18
CA THR A 289 -2.88 0.26 6.05
C THR A 289 -2.40 1.02 4.81
N GLU A 290 -1.89 2.24 4.98
CA GLU A 290 -1.26 2.98 3.88
C GLU A 290 -0.05 2.22 3.33
N ALA A 291 0.84 1.74 4.21
CA ALA A 291 2.02 1.00 3.80
C ALA A 291 1.65 -0.27 3.03
N MET A 292 0.72 -1.07 3.56
CA MET A 292 0.30 -2.34 2.95
C MET A 292 -0.45 -2.19 1.63
N THR A 293 -1.14 -1.05 1.42
CA THR A 293 -2.03 -0.88 0.25
C THR A 293 -1.44 -0.04 -0.88
N MET A 294 -0.42 0.76 -0.61
CA MET A 294 0.13 1.71 -1.59
C MET A 294 1.51 1.32 -2.11
N GLY A 295 2.36 0.74 -1.25
CA GLY A 295 3.75 0.43 -1.58
C GLY A 295 3.91 -0.83 -2.43
N GLU A 296 4.78 -0.79 -3.41
CA GLU A 296 5.31 -1.99 -4.07
C GLU A 296 6.32 -2.69 -3.15
N ARG A 297 7.04 -1.89 -2.36
CA ARG A 297 7.94 -2.35 -1.30
C ARG A 297 7.79 -1.49 -0.06
N ILE A 298 7.86 -2.14 1.11
CA ILE A 298 7.80 -1.51 2.42
C ILE A 298 9.15 -1.62 3.09
N VAL A 299 9.61 -0.51 3.68
CA VAL A 299 10.77 -0.48 4.57
C VAL A 299 10.28 -0.21 5.98
N VAL A 300 10.35 -1.20 6.83
CA VAL A 300 10.03 -1.08 8.25
C VAL A 300 11.25 -0.55 8.98
N MET A 301 11.10 0.58 9.66
CA MET A 301 12.19 1.24 10.40
C MET A 301 11.93 1.21 11.91
N ASN A 302 13.00 1.02 12.67
CA ASN A 302 13.00 1.17 14.13
C ASN A 302 14.36 1.63 14.63
N GLY A 303 14.40 2.60 15.55
CA GLY A 303 15.64 3.09 16.14
C GLY A 303 16.66 3.59 15.13
N GLY A 304 16.22 4.25 14.05
CA GLY A 304 17.08 4.77 12.99
C GLY A 304 17.56 3.74 11.96
N ARG A 305 17.21 2.46 12.12
CA ARG A 305 17.69 1.35 11.28
C ARG A 305 16.56 0.68 10.51
N ILE A 306 16.90 0.10 9.36
CA ILE A 306 16.01 -0.77 8.61
C ILE A 306 15.88 -2.10 9.38
N GLN A 307 14.65 -2.52 9.62
CA GLN A 307 14.34 -3.82 10.22
C GLN A 307 14.03 -4.87 9.15
N GLN A 308 13.33 -4.46 8.10
CA GLN A 308 13.01 -5.27 6.92
C GLN A 308 12.67 -4.36 5.75
N ALA A 309 13.01 -4.79 4.52
CA ALA A 309 12.66 -4.11 3.28
C ALA A 309 12.21 -5.15 2.26
N SER A 310 10.91 -5.34 2.10
CA SER A 310 10.30 -6.40 1.26
C SER A 310 8.94 -5.96 0.71
N PRO A 311 8.37 -6.67 -0.29
CA PRO A 311 6.98 -6.49 -0.71
C PRO A 311 6.01 -6.60 0.48
N PRO A 312 4.84 -5.92 0.45
CA PRO A 312 3.90 -5.86 1.58
C PRO A 312 3.53 -7.24 2.16
N MET A 313 3.14 -8.19 1.32
CA MET A 313 2.73 -9.51 1.79
C MET A 313 3.88 -10.31 2.38
N GLU A 314 5.10 -10.15 1.88
CA GLU A 314 6.28 -10.80 2.46
C GLU A 314 6.60 -10.26 3.86
N VAL A 315 6.45 -8.93 4.07
CA VAL A 315 6.59 -8.34 5.40
C VAL A 315 5.51 -8.86 6.36
N TYR A 316 4.30 -9.08 5.85
CA TYR A 316 3.19 -9.60 6.65
C TYR A 316 3.36 -11.08 6.99
N ASP A 317 3.63 -11.92 5.99
CA ASP A 317 3.68 -13.38 6.13
C ASP A 317 5.01 -13.87 6.74
N HIS A 318 6.11 -13.19 6.41
CA HIS A 318 7.48 -13.57 6.78
C HIS A 318 8.23 -12.42 7.47
N PRO A 319 7.75 -11.93 8.63
CA PRO A 319 8.44 -10.87 9.35
C PRO A 319 9.83 -11.32 9.80
N ALA A 320 10.85 -10.47 9.54
CA ALA A 320 12.26 -10.79 9.81
C ALA A 320 12.59 -10.91 11.30
N ASN A 321 11.81 -10.29 12.17
CA ASN A 321 12.03 -10.30 13.62
C ASN A 321 10.72 -10.04 14.39
N PRO A 322 10.70 -10.26 15.72
CA PRO A 322 9.51 -10.03 16.55
C PRO A 322 8.97 -8.59 16.50
N PHE A 323 9.84 -7.61 16.30
CA PHE A 323 9.39 -6.21 16.17
C PHE A 323 8.52 -6.03 14.92
N VAL A 324 8.99 -6.49 13.75
CA VAL A 324 8.22 -6.41 12.49
C VAL A 324 6.91 -7.18 12.61
N ALA A 325 6.95 -8.38 13.21
CA ALA A 325 5.78 -9.23 13.44
C ALA A 325 4.69 -8.53 14.26
N SER A 326 5.08 -7.83 15.32
CA SER A 326 4.17 -7.10 16.21
C SER A 326 3.80 -5.71 15.66
N PHE A 327 4.66 -5.11 14.84
CA PHE A 327 4.39 -3.78 14.28
C PHE A 327 3.46 -3.84 13.08
N ILE A 328 3.56 -4.86 12.21
CA ILE A 328 2.74 -4.99 11.00
C ILE A 328 1.54 -5.89 11.26
N GLY A 329 0.34 -5.37 10.97
CA GLY A 329 -0.95 -6.05 11.14
C GLY A 329 -1.80 -5.46 12.26
N THR A 330 -3.11 -5.39 12.01
CA THR A 330 -4.10 -4.92 12.99
C THR A 330 -5.25 -5.94 13.03
N PRO A 331 -5.35 -6.72 14.12
CA PRO A 331 -4.45 -6.79 15.29
C PRO A 331 -3.04 -7.31 14.96
N PRO A 332 -2.04 -7.06 15.86
CA PRO A 332 -0.68 -7.54 15.68
C PRO A 332 -0.57 -9.07 15.74
N MET A 333 0.55 -9.62 15.25
CA MET A 333 0.87 -11.05 15.41
C MET A 333 1.00 -11.41 16.91
N ASN A 334 0.38 -12.50 17.31
CA ASN A 334 0.59 -13.05 18.65
C ASN A 334 1.99 -13.65 18.74
N LEU A 335 2.80 -13.16 19.68
CA LEU A 335 4.14 -13.68 19.97
C LEU A 335 4.08 -14.55 21.22
N LEU A 336 3.96 -15.85 21.03
CA LEU A 336 3.78 -16.83 22.08
C LEU A 336 5.16 -17.32 22.57
N PRO A 337 5.42 -17.26 23.88
CA PRO A 337 6.73 -17.63 24.42
C PRO A 337 7.05 -19.12 24.23
N PRO A 338 8.32 -19.51 24.32
CA PRO A 338 8.72 -20.92 24.32
C PRO A 338 7.91 -21.74 25.34
N GLY A 339 7.56 -22.95 24.96
CA GLY A 339 6.79 -23.88 25.78
C GLY A 339 5.26 -23.78 25.57
N VAL A 340 4.75 -22.90 24.70
CA VAL A 340 3.33 -22.93 24.28
C VAL A 340 3.16 -23.92 23.13
N PHE A 341 3.83 -23.69 22.01
CA PHE A 341 3.81 -24.56 20.83
C PHE A 341 5.19 -25.09 20.45
N ASP A 342 6.26 -24.36 20.76
CA ASP A 342 7.64 -24.80 20.53
C ASP A 342 8.46 -24.63 21.83
N LEU A 343 9.31 -25.61 22.13
CA LEU A 343 10.02 -25.65 23.42
C LEU A 343 11.19 -24.63 23.50
N GLY A 344 11.74 -24.21 22.36
CA GLY A 344 12.97 -23.38 22.32
C GLY A 344 12.79 -22.01 21.67
N ARG A 345 11.72 -21.78 20.90
CA ARG A 345 11.54 -20.59 20.09
C ARG A 345 10.24 -19.86 20.43
N VAL A 346 10.23 -18.56 20.17
CA VAL A 346 8.99 -17.76 20.18
C VAL A 346 8.19 -18.10 18.95
N THR A 347 6.92 -18.48 19.13
CA THR A 347 6.00 -18.80 18.04
C THR A 347 5.14 -17.59 17.70
N GLY A 348 5.27 -17.06 16.51
CA GLY A 348 4.43 -15.99 15.97
C GLY A 348 3.24 -16.58 15.22
N LEU A 349 2.03 -16.15 15.57
CA LEU A 349 0.79 -16.54 14.87
C LEU A 349 -0.08 -15.32 14.62
N ARG A 350 -0.52 -15.14 13.37
CA ARG A 350 -1.48 -14.09 13.03
C ARG A 350 -2.84 -14.40 13.67
N PRO A 351 -3.61 -13.38 14.06
CA PRO A 351 -4.93 -13.55 14.69
C PRO A 351 -5.91 -14.43 13.88
N GLU A 352 -5.85 -14.37 12.54
CA GLU A 352 -6.67 -15.17 11.63
C GLU A 352 -6.24 -16.64 11.50
N HIS A 353 -5.06 -17.01 11.99
CA HIS A 353 -4.57 -18.40 12.03
C HIS A 353 -4.90 -19.09 13.35
N LEU A 354 -5.63 -18.41 14.21
CA LEU A 354 -6.13 -18.91 15.49
C LEU A 354 -7.66 -19.02 15.43
N ARG A 355 -8.21 -20.00 16.15
CA ARG A 355 -9.66 -20.22 16.26
C ARG A 355 -10.04 -20.48 17.69
N VAL A 356 -11.26 -20.05 18.06
CA VAL A 356 -11.93 -20.41 19.32
C VAL A 356 -13.02 -21.42 19.03
N ALA A 357 -13.12 -22.44 19.88
CA ALA A 357 -14.13 -23.48 19.81
C ALA A 357 -14.60 -23.87 21.22
N ALA A 358 -15.71 -24.59 21.29
CA ALA A 358 -16.09 -25.24 22.54
C ALA A 358 -15.04 -26.29 22.93
N ARG A 359 -14.74 -26.39 24.22
CA ARG A 359 -13.76 -27.37 24.73
C ARG A 359 -14.24 -28.78 24.46
N THR A 360 -13.38 -29.58 23.85
CA THR A 360 -13.64 -31.03 23.66
C THR A 360 -12.62 -31.88 24.42
N GLY A 361 -11.51 -31.31 24.89
CA GLY A 361 -10.39 -32.02 25.50
C GLY A 361 -9.55 -32.81 24.51
N ALA A 362 -9.67 -32.46 23.21
CA ALA A 362 -8.89 -33.12 22.16
C ALA A 362 -7.41 -32.73 22.23
N PRO A 363 -6.50 -33.62 21.80
CA PRO A 363 -5.06 -33.29 21.72
C PRO A 363 -4.82 -32.07 20.82
N GLY A 364 -4.00 -31.13 21.32
CA GLY A 364 -3.65 -29.89 20.59
C GLY A 364 -4.54 -28.70 20.91
N GLU A 365 -5.62 -28.86 21.67
CA GLU A 365 -6.39 -27.77 22.23
C GLU A 365 -5.61 -27.10 23.38
N LEU A 366 -5.59 -25.77 23.41
CA LEU A 366 -5.14 -25.00 24.57
C LEU A 366 -6.35 -24.41 25.29
N ASP A 367 -6.42 -24.65 26.59
CA ASP A 367 -7.47 -24.11 27.43
C ASP A 367 -7.33 -22.59 27.58
N ALA A 368 -8.40 -21.87 27.31
CA ALA A 368 -8.45 -20.43 27.40
C ALA A 368 -9.79 -19.92 27.95
N THR A 369 -9.77 -18.69 28.45
CA THR A 369 -10.97 -17.97 28.88
C THR A 369 -11.14 -16.74 28.04
N VAL A 370 -12.36 -16.50 27.54
CA VAL A 370 -12.68 -15.27 26.78
C VAL A 370 -12.65 -14.07 27.72
N ASP A 371 -11.88 -13.07 27.34
CA ASP A 371 -11.76 -11.80 28.07
C ASP A 371 -12.62 -10.71 27.44
N ILE A 372 -12.39 -10.37 26.17
CA ILE A 372 -13.12 -9.31 25.45
C ILE A 372 -13.56 -9.84 24.08
N VAL A 373 -14.76 -9.41 23.65
CA VAL A 373 -15.28 -9.67 22.30
C VAL A 373 -15.64 -8.33 21.65
N GLU A 374 -14.94 -7.98 20.57
CA GLU A 374 -15.14 -6.74 19.82
C GLU A 374 -15.76 -7.08 18.45
N THR A 375 -17.05 -6.83 18.26
CA THR A 375 -17.75 -7.07 16.99
C THR A 375 -17.64 -5.85 16.08
N LEU A 376 -16.94 -6.00 14.94
CA LEU A 376 -16.69 -4.93 13.97
C LEU A 376 -17.62 -5.03 12.73
N GLY A 377 -18.64 -5.87 12.78
CA GLY A 377 -19.58 -6.11 11.69
C GLY A 377 -19.14 -7.24 10.77
N ALA A 378 -18.16 -7.02 9.91
CA ALA A 378 -17.65 -8.05 9.00
C ALA A 378 -16.78 -9.11 9.69
N GLU A 379 -16.21 -8.78 10.85
CA GLU A 379 -15.33 -9.61 11.65
C GLU A 379 -15.53 -9.35 13.14
N THR A 380 -15.06 -10.27 13.96
CA THR A 380 -15.02 -10.14 15.42
C THR A 380 -13.59 -10.38 15.90
N ILE A 381 -13.09 -9.50 16.76
CA ILE A 381 -11.82 -9.68 17.46
C ILE A 381 -12.13 -10.26 18.82
N VAL A 382 -11.53 -11.40 19.14
CA VAL A 382 -11.71 -12.11 20.40
C VAL A 382 -10.39 -12.11 21.16
N HIS A 383 -10.40 -11.52 22.34
CA HIS A 383 -9.27 -11.59 23.27
C HIS A 383 -9.51 -12.74 24.24
N VAL A 384 -8.56 -13.65 24.33
CA VAL A 384 -8.59 -14.75 25.28
C VAL A 384 -7.35 -14.75 26.15
N VAL A 385 -7.44 -15.32 27.33
CA VAL A 385 -6.31 -15.56 28.23
C VAL A 385 -6.10 -17.05 28.34
N LEU A 386 -4.90 -17.54 28.03
CA LEU A 386 -4.55 -18.95 28.19
C LEU A 386 -4.58 -19.35 29.67
N ASP A 387 -5.35 -20.38 29.99
CA ASP A 387 -5.47 -20.90 31.36
C ASP A 387 -4.11 -21.43 31.87
N GLY A 388 -3.79 -21.17 33.13
CA GLY A 388 -2.53 -21.60 33.75
C GLY A 388 -1.28 -20.82 33.33
N ARG A 389 -1.35 -19.95 32.33
CA ARG A 389 -0.20 -19.13 31.86
C ARG A 389 -0.46 -17.62 31.92
N HIS A 390 -1.71 -17.19 32.08
CA HIS A 390 -2.15 -15.79 32.05
C HIS A 390 -1.65 -15.01 30.84
N LEU A 391 -1.52 -15.68 29.69
CA LEU A 391 -1.00 -15.11 28.47
C LEU A 391 -2.17 -14.63 27.58
N PRO A 392 -2.23 -13.32 27.25
CA PRO A 392 -3.25 -12.80 26.35
C PRO A 392 -2.98 -13.25 24.89
N VAL A 393 -4.03 -13.63 24.19
CA VAL A 393 -4.00 -14.01 22.76
C VAL A 393 -5.16 -13.33 22.06
N ILE A 394 -4.90 -12.80 20.88
CA ILE A 394 -5.88 -12.10 20.05
C ILE A 394 -6.22 -12.97 18.84
N ILE A 395 -7.50 -13.13 18.58
CA ILE A 395 -8.02 -13.98 17.51
C ILE A 395 -8.94 -13.13 16.63
N ARG A 396 -8.86 -13.33 15.32
CA ARG A 396 -9.76 -12.70 14.35
C ARG A 396 -10.68 -13.77 13.78
N VAL A 397 -12.00 -13.57 13.95
CA VAL A 397 -13.04 -14.49 13.49
C VAL A 397 -13.89 -13.78 12.42
N PRO A 398 -14.13 -14.38 11.25
CA PRO A 398 -15.08 -13.84 10.28
C PRO A 398 -16.50 -13.81 10.85
N GLY A 399 -17.21 -12.69 10.67
CA GLY A 399 -18.58 -12.51 11.16
C GLY A 399 -18.67 -12.39 12.67
N THR A 400 -19.62 -13.11 13.28
CA THR A 400 -19.91 -13.06 14.73
C THR A 400 -19.29 -14.23 15.47
N CYS A 401 -18.87 -13.99 16.71
CA CYS A 401 -18.39 -15.02 17.64
C CYS A 401 -19.53 -15.44 18.58
N PRO A 402 -19.77 -16.74 18.79
CA PRO A 402 -20.84 -17.22 19.67
C PRO A 402 -20.47 -17.17 21.16
N PHE A 403 -19.23 -16.87 21.50
CA PHE A 403 -18.73 -16.86 22.88
C PHE A 403 -18.79 -15.45 23.48
N ALA A 404 -18.93 -15.37 24.81
CA ALA A 404 -19.00 -14.16 25.60
C ALA A 404 -17.89 -14.09 26.65
N HIS A 405 -17.74 -12.91 27.29
CA HIS A 405 -16.80 -12.74 28.40
C HIS A 405 -17.00 -13.81 29.49
N GLY A 406 -15.91 -14.41 29.92
CA GLY A 406 -15.87 -15.45 30.93
C GLY A 406 -16.06 -16.87 30.43
N ASP A 407 -16.48 -17.06 29.17
CA ASP A 407 -16.65 -18.40 28.61
C ASP A 407 -15.30 -19.14 28.53
N LYS A 408 -15.37 -20.44 28.90
CA LYS A 408 -14.24 -21.35 28.78
C LYS A 408 -14.20 -21.96 27.38
N VAL A 409 -13.15 -21.73 26.66
CA VAL A 409 -12.99 -22.12 25.24
C VAL A 409 -11.72 -22.91 25.01
N ALA A 410 -11.67 -23.63 23.92
CA ALA A 410 -10.46 -24.19 23.36
C ALA A 410 -9.88 -23.22 22.34
N LEU A 411 -8.58 -22.91 22.44
CA LEU A 411 -7.81 -22.22 21.42
C LEU A 411 -7.15 -23.26 20.51
N LEU A 412 -7.40 -23.15 19.22
CA LEU A 412 -6.83 -23.98 18.16
C LEU A 412 -5.91 -23.11 17.30
N ALA A 413 -4.73 -23.63 16.93
CA ALA A 413 -3.74 -22.93 16.13
C ALA A 413 -3.42 -23.68 14.85
N ASP A 414 -3.39 -22.96 13.72
CA ASP A 414 -2.82 -23.47 12.48
C ASP A 414 -1.30 -23.28 12.49
N LEU A 415 -0.58 -24.29 13.00
CA LEU A 415 0.87 -24.27 13.12
C LEU A 415 1.60 -24.32 11.77
N SER A 416 0.93 -24.66 10.67
CA SER A 416 1.52 -24.59 9.32
C SER A 416 1.80 -23.15 8.89
N LYS A 417 1.13 -22.17 9.53
CA LYS A 417 1.29 -20.73 9.32
C LYS A 417 2.13 -20.03 10.40
N ALA A 418 2.71 -20.81 11.30
CA ALA A 418 3.51 -20.26 12.38
C ALA A 418 4.88 -19.75 11.87
N VAL A 419 5.31 -18.61 12.39
CA VAL A 419 6.65 -18.06 12.20
C VAL A 419 7.42 -18.25 13.50
N TYR A 420 8.65 -18.74 13.41
CA TYR A 420 9.46 -19.02 14.57
C TYR A 420 10.64 -18.05 14.68
N PHE A 421 10.75 -17.40 15.83
CA PHE A 421 11.85 -16.49 16.12
C PHE A 421 12.82 -17.11 17.13
N THR A 422 14.12 -17.11 16.78
CA THR A 422 15.19 -17.39 17.73
C THR A 422 15.38 -16.17 18.65
N ARG A 423 15.77 -16.42 19.90
CA ARG A 423 16.07 -15.35 20.88
C ARG A 423 17.27 -14.51 20.48
#